data_9eadbb1993124c0b4cbe45d1a88753f2
#
_entry.id   9eadbb1993124c0b4cbe45d1a88753f2
#
_cell.length_a   1.000
_cell.length_b   1.000
_cell.length_c   1.000
_cell.angle_alpha   90.00
_cell.angle_beta   90.00
_cell.angle_gamma   90.00
#
_symmetry.space_group_name_H-M   'P 1'
#
loop_
_entity.id
_entity.type
_entity.pdbx_description
1 polymer ?
#
loop_
_entity_poly.entity_id
_entity_poly.type
_entity_poly.pdbx_seq_one_letter_code
_entity_poly.pdbx_strand_id
1 'polypeptide(L)'
;RVGGEFGIPAGNLLITGTHTHSGPRIETNKMTEYIYEAIKTAFGRMEPAKLSYGTGVSYINVNRNLWDDERRGWWEGPNYEGESDKTVSVMIFRKLNGDPIAVYYNYAMHAVAAGQLDMVSGDAPGAASNYIEDSFDDKVVALWSTGACGDQNPVYFQQTFDLRDIRIADYAARGEDISNAMPPGGTGLDRNNPRVAKLMNQQKQICQSMGQMLGEEVLHVMRTTKRDENYVRIASAQESVSFPGRRRLNAGRAGYEGQYEDADSVSVKLYYLQIDDIAVCALGSEVFNHIANRLKKESPFARTMMVTLTNGWTNTGYVPNDEAYGYQTFEVLSSRVKPGYAESGIVNGFLDLMQETKY
;
A
#
# COMPACT_ATOMS: atom_id res chain seq x y z
N ARG A 1 -9.81 -19.33 14.04
CA ARG A 1 -9.34 -19.19 15.42
C ARG A 1 -9.89 -17.91 16.05
N VAL A 2 -9.63 -16.74 15.50
CA VAL A 2 -10.11 -15.44 16.01
C VAL A 2 -11.64 -15.40 16.16
N GLY A 3 -12.39 -15.84 15.14
CA GLY A 3 -13.86 -15.88 15.17
C GLY A 3 -14.42 -16.81 16.25
N GLY A 4 -13.80 -17.99 16.42
CA GLY A 4 -14.25 -18.97 17.42
C GLY A 4 -13.92 -18.59 18.86
N GLU A 5 -12.82 -17.86 19.08
CA GLU A 5 -12.33 -17.53 20.42
C GLU A 5 -12.80 -16.16 20.91
N PHE A 6 -12.88 -15.18 20.01
CA PHE A 6 -13.22 -13.79 20.36
C PHE A 6 -14.57 -13.34 19.81
N GLY A 7 -15.28 -14.18 19.06
CA GLY A 7 -16.58 -13.84 18.47
C GLY A 7 -16.52 -12.79 17.36
N ILE A 8 -15.33 -12.50 16.81
CA ILE A 8 -15.15 -11.54 15.72
C ILE A 8 -15.45 -12.24 14.38
N PRO A 9 -16.49 -11.83 13.64
CA PRO A 9 -16.79 -12.43 12.33
C PRO A 9 -15.60 -12.32 11.38
N ALA A 10 -15.37 -13.35 10.55
CA ALA A 10 -14.26 -13.34 9.61
C ALA A 10 -14.32 -12.16 8.62
N GLY A 11 -15.51 -11.68 8.25
CA GLY A 11 -15.71 -10.50 7.41
C GLY A 11 -15.24 -9.19 8.06
N ASN A 12 -15.16 -9.14 9.39
CA ASN A 12 -14.70 -7.97 10.14
C ASN A 12 -13.18 -8.02 10.39
N LEU A 13 -12.46 -9.00 9.85
CA LEU A 13 -11.02 -9.14 10.03
C LEU A 13 -10.29 -8.77 8.75
N LEU A 14 -9.60 -7.65 8.76
CA LEU A 14 -8.75 -7.17 7.68
C LEU A 14 -7.28 -7.19 8.15
N ILE A 15 -6.48 -8.03 7.53
CA ILE A 15 -5.04 -8.15 7.82
C ILE A 15 -4.29 -7.57 6.63
N THR A 16 -3.62 -6.45 6.82
CA THR A 16 -2.96 -5.70 5.76
C THR A 16 -1.43 -5.82 5.84
N GLY A 17 -0.78 -5.90 4.68
CA GLY A 17 0.67 -5.77 4.58
C GLY A 17 1.10 -4.30 4.67
N THR A 18 2.23 -4.03 5.33
CA THR A 18 2.84 -2.69 5.36
C THR A 18 3.50 -2.32 4.04
N HIS A 19 3.69 -3.31 3.18
CA HIS A 19 4.38 -3.20 1.90
C HIS A 19 5.86 -2.81 1.97
N THR A 20 6.48 -2.93 3.14
CA THR A 20 7.93 -2.72 3.21
C THR A 20 8.68 -3.77 2.39
N HIS A 21 9.61 -3.30 1.56
CA HIS A 21 10.51 -4.15 0.78
C HIS A 21 11.80 -4.48 1.57
N SER A 22 11.90 -4.02 2.80
CA SER A 22 13.07 -4.19 3.69
C SER A 22 12.75 -5.07 4.90
N GLY A 23 11.94 -6.11 4.71
CA GLY A 23 11.58 -7.08 5.74
C GLY A 23 12.20 -8.46 5.51
N PRO A 24 12.46 -9.23 6.56
CA PRO A 24 12.86 -10.62 6.41
C PRO A 24 11.68 -11.47 5.92
N ARG A 25 11.98 -12.55 5.20
CA ARG A 25 10.97 -13.58 4.95
C ARG A 25 10.69 -14.34 6.24
N ILE A 26 9.44 -14.30 6.68
CA ILE A 26 8.98 -15.04 7.87
C ILE A 26 8.12 -16.22 7.39
N GLU A 27 8.32 -17.38 7.99
CA GLU A 27 7.47 -18.55 7.70
C GLU A 27 6.01 -18.26 8.02
N THR A 28 5.11 -18.71 7.15
CA THR A 28 3.67 -18.42 7.24
C THR A 28 3.08 -18.80 8.61
N ASN A 29 3.42 -19.96 9.14
CA ASN A 29 2.91 -20.40 10.45
C ASN A 29 3.34 -19.47 11.57
N LYS A 30 4.60 -19.04 11.56
CA LYS A 30 5.15 -18.12 12.56
C LYS A 30 4.51 -16.74 12.47
N MET A 31 4.30 -16.24 11.25
CA MET A 31 3.58 -15.00 11.00
C MET A 31 2.15 -15.08 11.53
N THR A 32 1.46 -16.18 11.25
CA THR A 32 0.09 -16.43 11.72
C THR A 32 0.00 -16.39 13.24
N GLU A 33 0.95 -16.99 13.96
CA GLU A 33 0.98 -16.92 15.43
C GLU A 33 1.24 -15.50 15.94
N TYR A 34 2.15 -14.75 15.32
CA TYR A 34 2.40 -13.36 15.71
C TYR A 34 1.14 -12.47 15.52
N ILE A 35 0.44 -12.61 14.40
CA ILE A 35 -0.80 -11.89 14.15
C ILE A 35 -1.87 -12.29 15.17
N TYR A 36 -2.01 -13.59 15.45
CA TYR A 36 -2.98 -14.06 16.43
C TYR A 36 -2.68 -13.54 17.85
N GLU A 37 -1.42 -13.60 18.32
CA GLU A 37 -1.06 -13.09 19.64
C GLU A 37 -1.22 -11.57 19.76
N ALA A 38 -0.98 -10.82 18.65
CA ALA A 38 -1.26 -9.38 18.62
C ALA A 38 -2.77 -9.09 18.77
N ILE A 39 -3.64 -9.81 18.04
CA ILE A 39 -5.10 -9.67 18.14
C ILE A 39 -5.58 -10.05 19.54
N LYS A 40 -5.11 -11.17 20.09
CA LYS A 40 -5.45 -11.63 21.44
C LYS A 40 -5.07 -10.61 22.50
N THR A 41 -3.88 -10.04 22.38
CA THR A 41 -3.39 -8.99 23.30
C THR A 41 -4.27 -7.74 23.22
N ALA A 42 -4.60 -7.30 22.01
CA ALA A 42 -5.48 -6.15 21.79
C ALA A 42 -6.89 -6.41 22.32
N PHE A 43 -7.46 -7.59 22.07
CA PHE A 43 -8.77 -7.98 22.57
C PHE A 43 -8.84 -7.97 24.11
N GLY A 44 -7.78 -8.45 24.78
CA GLY A 44 -7.69 -8.43 26.24
C GLY A 44 -7.54 -7.04 26.87
N ARG A 45 -7.30 -6.01 26.04
CA ARG A 45 -7.12 -4.61 26.46
C ARG A 45 -8.20 -3.67 25.94
N MET A 46 -9.31 -4.23 25.42
CA MET A 46 -10.41 -3.40 24.91
C MET A 46 -11.03 -2.55 26.02
N GLU A 47 -11.28 -1.29 25.69
CA GLU A 47 -11.98 -0.34 26.54
C GLU A 47 -13.02 0.46 25.71
N PRO A 48 -14.06 1.02 26.32
CA PRO A 48 -15.01 1.89 25.63
C PRO A 48 -14.30 3.07 24.97
N ALA A 49 -14.58 3.28 23.68
CA ALA A 49 -13.93 4.30 22.88
C ALA A 49 -14.93 5.08 22.02
N LYS A 50 -14.54 6.28 21.66
CA LYS A 50 -15.17 7.11 20.63
C LYS A 50 -14.36 7.00 19.35
N LEU A 51 -15.03 7.02 18.20
CA LEU A 51 -14.42 7.04 16.87
C LEU A 51 -14.58 8.41 16.24
N SER A 52 -13.52 8.91 15.63
CA SER A 52 -13.56 10.06 14.75
C SER A 52 -12.90 9.71 13.41
N TYR A 53 -13.33 10.37 12.36
CA TYR A 53 -12.69 10.30 11.04
C TYR A 53 -12.36 11.69 10.53
N GLY A 54 -11.16 11.84 10.00
CA GLY A 54 -10.71 13.06 9.34
C GLY A 54 -9.83 12.72 8.14
N THR A 55 -9.57 13.70 7.32
CA THR A 55 -8.64 13.60 6.20
C THR A 55 -7.62 14.72 6.26
N GLY A 56 -6.40 14.41 5.89
CA GLY A 56 -5.32 15.34 5.66
C GLY A 56 -4.77 15.21 4.25
N VAL A 57 -3.68 15.91 3.97
CA VAL A 57 -3.04 15.96 2.65
C VAL A 57 -1.53 15.80 2.80
N SER A 58 -0.94 14.83 2.09
CA SER A 58 0.51 14.66 2.05
C SER A 58 1.01 14.59 0.61
N TYR A 59 2.18 15.16 0.35
CA TYR A 59 2.80 15.21 -0.98
C TYR A 59 4.07 14.34 -1.06
N ILE A 60 4.19 13.35 -0.18
CA ILE A 60 5.37 12.47 -0.17
C ILE A 60 5.29 11.30 -1.15
N ASN A 61 4.17 11.12 -1.85
CA ASN A 61 4.03 10.18 -2.96
C ASN A 61 4.05 10.88 -4.32
N VAL A 62 4.33 10.11 -5.36
CA VAL A 62 4.28 10.54 -6.77
C VAL A 62 3.93 9.35 -7.66
N ASN A 63 3.22 9.59 -8.75
CA ASN A 63 3.05 8.57 -9.79
C ASN A 63 4.41 8.15 -10.34
N ARG A 64 4.61 6.87 -10.62
CA ARG A 64 5.91 6.33 -11.05
C ARG A 64 5.97 5.85 -12.49
N ASN A 65 4.88 5.95 -13.22
CA ASN A 65 4.81 5.60 -14.64
C ASN A 65 5.23 6.80 -15.47
N LEU A 66 6.52 6.87 -15.80
CA LEU A 66 7.14 7.98 -16.52
C LEU A 66 7.37 7.62 -17.98
N TRP A 67 6.96 8.51 -18.88
CA TRP A 67 7.52 8.52 -20.23
C TRP A 67 8.89 9.19 -20.22
N ASP A 68 9.92 8.44 -20.55
CA ASP A 68 11.30 8.91 -20.61
C ASP A 68 11.62 9.36 -22.04
N ASP A 69 11.77 10.67 -22.23
CA ASP A 69 12.02 11.27 -23.56
C ASP A 69 13.40 10.90 -24.13
N GLU A 70 14.39 10.67 -23.28
CA GLU A 70 15.75 10.29 -23.72
C GLU A 70 15.75 8.84 -24.21
N ARG A 71 15.08 7.93 -23.49
CA ARG A 71 14.93 6.53 -23.86
C ARG A 71 13.84 6.29 -24.90
N ARG A 72 12.97 7.28 -25.14
CA ARG A 72 11.78 7.18 -25.98
C ARG A 72 10.89 6.00 -25.59
N GLY A 73 10.65 5.86 -24.30
CA GLY A 73 9.88 4.73 -23.78
C GLY A 73 9.41 4.92 -22.34
N TRP A 74 8.52 4.05 -21.92
CA TRP A 74 8.01 4.02 -20.55
C TRP A 74 9.05 3.45 -19.59
N TRP A 75 9.19 4.09 -18.43
CA TRP A 75 10.12 3.69 -17.38
C TRP A 75 9.55 3.97 -16.00
N GLU A 76 10.20 3.41 -14.95
CA GLU A 76 9.91 3.75 -13.56
C GLU A 76 10.66 5.05 -13.21
N GLY A 77 9.92 6.10 -12.93
CA GLY A 77 10.47 7.40 -12.55
C GLY A 77 9.37 8.34 -12.06
N PRO A 78 9.72 9.48 -11.44
CA PRO A 78 8.75 10.40 -10.87
C PRO A 78 7.97 11.13 -11.97
N ASN A 79 6.72 10.75 -12.16
CA ASN A 79 5.77 11.43 -13.04
C ASN A 79 4.92 12.41 -12.23
N TYR A 80 5.32 13.67 -12.17
CA TYR A 80 4.62 14.70 -11.42
C TYR A 80 3.29 15.13 -12.01
N GLU A 81 3.04 14.82 -13.27
CA GLU A 81 1.77 15.09 -13.96
C GLU A 81 0.79 13.91 -13.87
N GLY A 82 1.28 12.73 -13.49
CA GLY A 82 0.48 11.54 -13.32
C GLY A 82 -0.44 11.62 -12.10
N GLU A 83 -1.57 10.94 -12.19
CA GLU A 83 -2.55 10.90 -11.10
C GLU A 83 -1.94 10.33 -9.82
N SER A 84 -2.17 11.02 -8.70
CA SER A 84 -1.62 10.64 -7.39
C SER A 84 -2.52 11.14 -6.28
N ASP A 85 -3.15 10.24 -5.53
CA ASP A 85 -4.00 10.59 -4.40
C ASP A 85 -3.14 11.07 -3.23
N LYS A 86 -3.35 12.31 -2.84
CA LYS A 86 -2.64 12.97 -1.73
C LYS A 86 -3.38 12.86 -0.40
N THR A 87 -4.54 12.19 -0.39
CA THR A 87 -5.38 12.10 0.80
C THR A 87 -4.76 11.17 1.84
N VAL A 88 -4.59 11.66 3.04
CA VAL A 88 -4.31 10.87 4.25
C VAL A 88 -5.63 10.66 4.97
N SER A 89 -6.18 9.45 4.92
CA SER A 89 -7.40 9.11 5.66
C SER A 89 -7.05 8.64 7.05
N VAL A 90 -7.74 9.16 8.08
CA VAL A 90 -7.37 8.95 9.48
C VAL A 90 -8.61 8.59 10.32
N MET A 91 -8.61 7.41 10.95
CA MET A 91 -9.55 7.02 11.98
C MET A 91 -8.88 7.15 13.35
N ILE A 92 -9.53 7.84 14.28
CA ILE A 92 -8.98 8.19 15.59
C ILE A 92 -9.85 7.55 16.65
N PHE A 93 -9.25 6.75 17.51
CA PHE A 93 -9.91 6.10 18.63
C PHE A 93 -9.51 6.80 19.92
N ARG A 94 -10.49 7.32 20.67
CA ARG A 94 -10.28 8.04 21.93
C ARG A 94 -11.04 7.38 23.07
N LYS A 95 -10.48 7.44 24.26
CA LYS A 95 -11.19 7.15 25.51
C LYS A 95 -12.39 8.06 25.68
N LEU A 96 -13.30 7.70 26.57
CA LEU A 96 -14.46 8.55 26.87
C LEU A 96 -14.08 9.93 27.43
N ASN A 97 -12.91 10.05 28.09
CA ASN A 97 -12.36 11.32 28.57
C ASN A 97 -11.66 12.17 27.49
N GLY A 98 -11.52 11.62 26.26
CA GLY A 98 -10.92 12.31 25.11
C GLY A 98 -9.45 11.95 24.81
N ASP A 99 -8.77 11.24 25.71
CA ASP A 99 -7.39 10.80 25.47
C ASP A 99 -7.32 9.83 24.29
N PRO A 100 -6.35 9.96 23.36
CA PRO A 100 -6.22 9.02 22.26
C PRO A 100 -5.74 7.64 22.73
N ILE A 101 -6.28 6.58 22.12
CA ILE A 101 -5.89 5.17 22.33
C ILE A 101 -5.08 4.69 21.14
N ALA A 102 -5.61 4.93 19.94
CA ALA A 102 -5.02 4.48 18.70
C ALA A 102 -5.39 5.41 17.55
N VAL A 103 -4.60 5.37 16.52
CA VAL A 103 -4.89 5.98 15.22
C VAL A 103 -4.63 4.97 14.11
N TYR A 104 -5.59 4.84 13.21
CA TYR A 104 -5.41 4.10 11.97
C TYR A 104 -5.34 5.10 10.83
N TYR A 105 -4.32 5.00 9.99
CA TYR A 105 -4.18 5.89 8.85
C TYR A 105 -3.85 5.14 7.56
N ASN A 106 -4.39 5.66 6.44
CA ASN A 106 -4.26 5.09 5.11
C ASN A 106 -3.70 6.15 4.16
N TYR A 107 -2.72 5.75 3.35
CA TYR A 107 -2.11 6.61 2.34
C TYR A 107 -1.60 5.80 1.15
N ALA A 108 -1.71 6.33 -0.06
CA ALA A 108 -1.35 5.64 -1.30
C ALA A 108 0.14 5.83 -1.65
N MET A 109 1.01 5.01 -1.06
CA MET A 109 2.45 5.05 -1.33
C MET A 109 3.09 3.68 -1.10
N HIS A 110 3.98 3.27 -2.03
CA HIS A 110 4.86 2.11 -1.80
C HIS A 110 5.84 2.39 -0.64
N ALA A 111 6.05 1.39 0.19
CA ALA A 111 7.07 1.43 1.26
C ALA A 111 8.42 0.94 0.74
N VAL A 112 9.04 1.71 -0.16
CA VAL A 112 10.29 1.38 -0.87
C VAL A 112 11.38 2.43 -0.72
N ALA A 113 11.15 3.48 0.09
CA ALA A 113 12.16 4.51 0.33
C ALA A 113 13.45 3.94 0.91
N ALA A 114 13.36 2.86 1.68
CA ALA A 114 14.49 2.13 2.26
C ALA A 114 14.83 0.82 1.50
N GLY A 115 14.26 0.59 0.33
CA GLY A 115 14.28 -0.71 -0.36
C GLY A 115 15.66 -1.27 -0.76
N GLN A 116 16.71 -0.44 -0.78
CA GLN A 116 18.08 -0.87 -1.13
C GLN A 116 19.04 -0.89 0.07
N LEU A 117 18.53 -0.73 1.29
CA LEU A 117 19.39 -0.65 2.49
C LEU A 117 19.95 -1.99 2.95
N ASP A 118 19.48 -3.13 2.46
CA ASP A 118 19.81 -4.47 2.98
C ASP A 118 19.68 -4.56 4.52
N MET A 119 18.65 -3.94 5.07
CA MET A 119 18.36 -3.87 6.49
C MET A 119 16.86 -4.07 6.73
N VAL A 120 16.50 -4.55 7.89
CA VAL A 120 15.11 -4.56 8.32
C VAL A 120 14.66 -3.12 8.58
N SER A 121 13.60 -2.70 7.94
CA SER A 121 13.03 -1.35 8.06
C SER A 121 11.52 -1.38 7.90
N GLY A 122 10.81 -0.61 8.73
CA GLY A 122 9.39 -0.29 8.54
C GLY A 122 9.16 0.72 7.43
N ASP A 123 10.23 1.21 6.77
CA ASP A 123 10.20 2.26 5.76
C ASP A 123 9.56 3.57 6.27
N ALA A 124 9.14 4.47 5.38
CA ALA A 124 8.45 5.70 5.75
C ALA A 124 7.17 5.46 6.57
N PRO A 125 6.33 4.44 6.29
CA PRO A 125 5.21 4.08 7.16
C PRO A 125 5.61 3.80 8.61
N GLY A 126 6.66 2.99 8.82
CA GLY A 126 7.18 2.72 10.16
C GLY A 126 7.74 3.96 10.85
N ALA A 127 8.45 4.81 10.11
CA ALA A 127 8.94 6.09 10.63
C ALA A 127 7.79 7.05 11.02
N ALA A 128 6.68 7.04 10.26
CA ALA A 128 5.48 7.81 10.58
C ALA A 128 4.79 7.29 11.84
N SER A 129 4.62 5.96 11.95
CA SER A 129 4.02 5.36 13.14
C SER A 129 4.85 5.67 14.40
N ASN A 130 6.17 5.50 14.35
CA ASN A 130 7.05 5.83 15.48
C ASN A 130 6.94 7.32 15.86
N TYR A 131 6.93 8.22 14.87
CA TYR A 131 6.79 9.65 15.14
C TYR A 131 5.47 10.01 15.85
N ILE A 132 4.38 9.33 15.46
CA ILE A 132 3.07 9.50 16.10
C ILE A 132 3.11 8.95 17.52
N GLU A 133 3.61 7.74 17.70
CA GLU A 133 3.68 7.05 19.01
C GLU A 133 4.57 7.79 19.99
N ASP A 134 5.76 8.25 19.57
CA ASP A 134 6.68 9.09 20.35
C ASP A 134 6.01 10.38 20.84
N SER A 135 5.12 10.98 20.03
CA SER A 135 4.39 12.20 20.39
C SER A 135 3.40 12.01 21.55
N PHE A 136 3.13 10.77 21.93
CA PHE A 136 2.25 10.40 23.04
C PHE A 136 2.95 9.52 24.09
N ASP A 137 4.28 9.57 24.19
CA ASP A 137 5.09 8.74 25.12
C ASP A 137 4.75 7.25 25.01
N ASP A 138 4.60 6.72 23.77
CA ASP A 138 4.22 5.33 23.46
C ASP A 138 2.88 4.85 24.04
N LYS A 139 1.97 5.78 24.39
CA LYS A 139 0.64 5.46 24.93
C LYS A 139 -0.44 5.30 23.87
N VAL A 140 -0.15 5.64 22.62
CA VAL A 140 -1.01 5.54 21.45
C VAL A 140 -0.44 4.53 20.49
N VAL A 141 -1.28 3.73 19.85
CA VAL A 141 -0.85 2.81 18.79
C VAL A 141 -1.17 3.42 17.43
N ALA A 142 -0.17 3.54 16.57
CA ALA A 142 -0.33 4.05 15.21
C ALA A 142 -0.30 2.91 14.18
N LEU A 143 -1.43 2.69 13.51
CA LEU A 143 -1.62 1.59 12.55
C LEU A 143 -1.66 2.13 11.13
N TRP A 144 -0.71 1.70 10.32
CA TRP A 144 -0.64 1.98 8.88
C TRP A 144 -1.45 0.99 8.05
N SER A 145 -2.06 1.47 6.97
CA SER A 145 -2.47 0.65 5.84
C SER A 145 -2.11 1.30 4.50
N THR A 146 -1.79 0.48 3.53
CA THR A 146 -1.43 0.93 2.19
C THR A 146 -2.67 1.18 1.36
N GLY A 147 -2.80 2.38 0.80
CA GLY A 147 -3.83 2.73 -0.19
C GLY A 147 -3.52 2.14 -1.56
N ALA A 148 -4.22 2.59 -2.61
CA ALA A 148 -3.96 2.17 -3.97
C ALA A 148 -2.63 2.76 -4.47
N CYS A 149 -1.56 2.01 -4.27
CA CYS A 149 -0.18 2.42 -4.52
C CYS A 149 0.47 1.72 -5.71
N GLY A 150 -0.27 0.94 -6.52
CA GLY A 150 0.32 0.15 -7.59
C GLY A 150 1.25 0.96 -8.52
N ASP A 151 0.91 2.20 -8.77
CA ASP A 151 1.67 3.16 -9.56
C ASP A 151 2.24 4.33 -8.74
N GLN A 152 2.38 4.22 -7.41
CA GLN A 152 2.78 5.31 -6.53
C GLN A 152 4.07 5.00 -5.77
N ASN A 153 5.14 5.78 -6.01
CA ASN A 153 6.40 5.74 -5.27
C ASN A 153 6.51 6.90 -4.26
N PRO A 154 7.43 6.79 -3.30
CA PRO A 154 7.92 7.97 -2.57
C PRO A 154 8.46 9.03 -3.53
N VAL A 155 8.18 10.31 -3.26
CA VAL A 155 8.62 11.42 -4.12
C VAL A 155 10.14 11.57 -4.17
N TYR A 156 10.83 11.23 -3.09
CA TYR A 156 12.28 11.24 -3.01
C TYR A 156 12.82 9.81 -3.07
N PHE A 157 13.23 9.39 -4.25
CA PHE A 157 13.62 8.02 -4.55
C PHE A 157 14.93 7.89 -5.33
N GLN A 158 15.64 9.00 -5.59
CA GLN A 158 16.83 9.03 -6.43
C GLN A 158 17.96 8.12 -5.90
N GLN A 159 18.15 8.08 -4.59
CA GLN A 159 19.18 7.23 -3.97
C GLN A 159 18.98 5.74 -4.25
N THR A 160 17.74 5.31 -4.40
CA THR A 160 17.42 3.93 -4.78
C THR A 160 17.85 3.65 -6.22
N PHE A 161 17.64 4.58 -7.15
CA PHE A 161 18.12 4.47 -8.52
C PHE A 161 19.65 4.48 -8.57
N ASP A 162 20.30 5.40 -7.87
CA ASP A 162 21.76 5.48 -7.83
C ASP A 162 22.40 4.20 -7.27
N LEU A 163 21.84 3.61 -6.23
CA LEU A 163 22.29 2.33 -5.68
C LEU A 163 22.02 1.17 -6.63
N ARG A 164 20.90 1.20 -7.35
CA ARG A 164 20.60 0.23 -8.42
C ARG A 164 21.62 0.30 -9.56
N ASP A 165 21.99 1.50 -9.98
CA ASP A 165 22.99 1.70 -11.06
C ASP A 165 24.36 1.15 -10.64
N ILE A 166 24.79 1.34 -9.39
CA ILE A 166 26.00 0.71 -8.85
C ILE A 166 25.89 -0.81 -8.94
N ARG A 167 24.75 -1.38 -8.55
CA ARG A 167 24.52 -2.83 -8.62
C ARG A 167 24.55 -3.35 -10.06
N ILE A 168 23.92 -2.62 -11.01
CA ILE A 168 23.97 -2.96 -12.44
C ILE A 168 25.44 -2.98 -12.94
N ALA A 169 26.22 -1.97 -12.57
CA ALA A 169 27.64 -1.90 -12.94
C ALA A 169 28.46 -3.05 -12.34
N ASP A 170 28.22 -3.43 -11.09
CA ASP A 170 28.88 -4.56 -10.41
C ASP A 170 28.56 -5.91 -11.07
N TYR A 171 27.31 -6.09 -11.54
CA TYR A 171 26.91 -7.28 -12.29
C TYR A 171 27.51 -7.29 -13.69
N ALA A 172 27.51 -6.16 -14.39
CA ALA A 172 28.13 -6.02 -15.71
C ALA A 172 29.64 -6.34 -15.68
N ALA A 173 30.35 -5.94 -14.61
CA ALA A 173 31.75 -6.27 -14.40
C ALA A 173 31.99 -7.80 -14.25
N ARG A 174 30.97 -8.57 -13.91
CA ARG A 174 30.98 -10.04 -13.83
C ARG A 174 30.46 -10.71 -15.11
N GLY A 175 30.09 -9.94 -16.12
CA GLY A 175 29.54 -10.46 -17.38
C GLY A 175 28.03 -10.69 -17.36
N GLU A 176 27.32 -10.16 -16.37
CA GLU A 176 25.87 -10.31 -16.22
C GLU A 176 25.15 -8.97 -16.48
N ASP A 177 24.20 -8.94 -17.40
CA ASP A 177 23.37 -7.76 -17.66
C ASP A 177 22.02 -7.85 -16.93
N ILE A 178 21.84 -7.01 -15.92
CA ILE A 178 20.59 -6.87 -15.16
C ILE A 178 19.91 -5.51 -15.40
N SER A 179 20.33 -4.74 -16.39
CA SER A 179 19.85 -3.37 -16.65
C SER A 179 18.35 -3.30 -16.88
N ASN A 180 17.75 -4.30 -17.50
CA ASN A 180 16.30 -4.42 -17.72
C ASN A 180 15.70 -5.69 -17.10
N ALA A 181 16.22 -6.11 -15.97
CA ALA A 181 15.67 -7.20 -15.18
C ALA A 181 15.21 -6.69 -13.82
N MET A 182 14.41 -7.48 -13.12
CA MET A 182 14.20 -7.27 -11.69
C MET A 182 15.56 -7.41 -10.98
N PRO A 183 15.98 -6.44 -10.18
CA PRO A 183 17.21 -6.58 -9.44
C PRO A 183 17.14 -7.84 -8.57
N PRO A 184 18.24 -8.61 -8.47
CA PRO A 184 18.26 -9.73 -7.54
C PRO A 184 17.93 -9.21 -6.14
N GLY A 185 17.08 -9.93 -5.42
CA GLY A 185 16.65 -9.54 -4.08
C GLY A 185 17.84 -9.44 -3.12
N GLY A 186 17.80 -8.44 -2.27
CA GLY A 186 18.74 -8.30 -1.14
C GLY A 186 20.12 -7.81 -1.51
N THR A 187 21.04 -8.31 -0.92
CA THR A 187 22.44 -8.10 -0.67
C THR A 187 23.33 -7.92 -1.92
N GLY A 188 24.46 -7.32 -1.73
CA GLY A 188 25.55 -7.29 -2.72
C GLY A 188 26.12 -5.91 -2.96
N LEU A 189 25.60 -4.87 -2.33
CA LEU A 189 26.27 -3.57 -2.32
C LEU A 189 27.37 -3.57 -1.27
N ASP A 190 28.59 -3.23 -1.69
CA ASP A 190 29.72 -3.09 -0.75
C ASP A 190 29.53 -1.86 0.15
N ARG A 191 29.14 -2.10 1.40
CA ARG A 191 28.92 -1.03 2.40
C ARG A 191 30.20 -0.31 2.83
N ASN A 192 31.40 -0.87 2.52
CA ASN A 192 32.68 -0.22 2.77
C ASN A 192 33.03 0.77 1.65
N ASN A 193 32.33 0.69 0.50
CA ASN A 193 32.47 1.69 -0.54
C ASN A 193 31.90 3.02 -0.04
N PRO A 194 32.70 4.12 0.01
CA PRO A 194 32.26 5.41 0.57
C PRO A 194 31.02 6.00 -0.15
N ARG A 195 30.89 5.76 -1.47
CA ARG A 195 29.73 6.22 -2.26
C ARG A 195 28.47 5.47 -1.86
N VAL A 196 28.54 4.13 -1.73
CA VAL A 196 27.44 3.28 -1.29
C VAL A 196 27.01 3.67 0.13
N ALA A 197 27.95 3.78 1.07
CA ALA A 197 27.69 4.17 2.44
C ALA A 197 26.99 5.56 2.53
N LYS A 198 27.46 6.53 1.73
CA LYS A 198 26.84 7.85 1.66
C LYS A 198 25.38 7.78 1.16
N LEU A 199 25.13 7.09 0.05
CA LEU A 199 23.79 6.96 -0.54
C LEU A 199 22.84 6.23 0.40
N MET A 200 23.28 5.15 1.05
CA MET A 200 22.50 4.44 2.05
C MET A 200 22.14 5.32 3.26
N ASN A 201 23.07 6.15 3.72
CA ASN A 201 22.80 7.09 4.81
C ASN A 201 21.78 8.16 4.39
N GLN A 202 21.91 8.71 3.18
CA GLN A 202 20.93 9.65 2.64
C GLN A 202 19.55 9.02 2.50
N GLN A 203 19.47 7.78 2.02
CA GLN A 203 18.23 7.03 1.89
C GLN A 203 17.52 6.86 3.26
N LYS A 204 18.28 6.52 4.31
CA LYS A 204 17.74 6.46 5.69
C LYS A 204 17.16 7.79 6.15
N GLN A 205 17.91 8.88 5.95
CA GLN A 205 17.50 10.22 6.37
C GLN A 205 16.24 10.67 5.64
N ILE A 206 16.15 10.44 4.32
CA ILE A 206 14.99 10.79 3.50
C ILE A 206 13.78 9.97 3.92
N CYS A 207 13.96 8.66 4.11
CA CYS A 207 12.91 7.75 4.57
C CYS A 207 12.34 8.23 5.92
N GLN A 208 13.20 8.57 6.87
CA GLN A 208 12.79 9.08 8.17
C GLN A 208 12.09 10.44 8.06
N SER A 209 12.61 11.36 7.24
CA SER A 209 12.01 12.69 7.04
C SER A 209 10.62 12.60 6.42
N MET A 210 10.42 11.76 5.39
CA MET A 210 9.11 11.53 4.80
C MET A 210 8.13 10.91 5.80
N GLY A 211 8.59 9.95 6.61
CA GLY A 211 7.79 9.38 7.67
C GLY A 211 7.35 10.43 8.71
N GLN A 212 8.26 11.29 9.15
CA GLN A 212 7.93 12.39 10.07
C GLN A 212 6.92 13.38 9.46
N MET A 213 7.07 13.75 8.18
CA MET A 213 6.11 14.60 7.49
C MET A 213 4.71 13.98 7.44
N LEU A 214 4.62 12.69 7.14
CA LEU A 214 3.34 11.97 7.12
C LEU A 214 2.76 11.85 8.54
N GLY A 215 3.59 11.53 9.52
CA GLY A 215 3.19 11.44 10.92
C GLY A 215 2.66 12.77 11.47
N GLU A 216 3.30 13.89 11.13
CA GLU A 216 2.82 15.22 11.53
C GLU A 216 1.47 15.56 10.88
N GLU A 217 1.25 15.17 9.62
CA GLU A 217 -0.07 15.37 8.99
C GLU A 217 -1.16 14.53 9.69
N VAL A 218 -0.86 13.29 10.09
CA VAL A 218 -1.80 12.49 10.90
C VAL A 218 -2.08 13.17 12.24
N LEU A 219 -1.06 13.66 12.95
CA LEU A 219 -1.22 14.43 14.20
C LEU A 219 -2.03 15.71 13.99
N HIS A 220 -1.83 16.41 12.86
CA HIS A 220 -2.62 17.58 12.49
C HIS A 220 -4.12 17.21 12.37
N VAL A 221 -4.44 16.13 11.66
CA VAL A 221 -5.81 15.62 11.55
C VAL A 221 -6.37 15.25 12.92
N MET A 222 -5.60 14.57 13.78
CA MET A 222 -6.02 14.22 15.14
C MET A 222 -6.38 15.44 15.99
N ARG A 223 -5.65 16.55 15.84
CA ARG A 223 -5.87 17.81 16.58
C ARG A 223 -7.06 18.60 16.04
N THR A 224 -7.32 18.53 14.76
CA THR A 224 -8.35 19.33 14.07
C THR A 224 -9.71 18.64 13.96
N THR A 225 -9.75 17.32 14.03
CA THR A 225 -10.98 16.54 13.98
C THR A 225 -11.71 16.61 15.33
N LYS A 226 -12.90 17.22 15.32
CA LYS A 226 -13.68 17.52 16.55
C LYS A 226 -14.92 16.67 16.71
N ARG A 227 -15.38 15.99 15.64
CA ARG A 227 -16.59 15.18 15.70
C ARG A 227 -16.24 13.77 16.14
N ASP A 228 -16.73 13.36 17.30
CA ASP A 228 -16.62 12.00 17.83
C ASP A 228 -17.97 11.28 17.69
N GLU A 229 -17.95 10.07 17.17
CA GLU A 229 -19.08 9.16 17.18
C GLU A 229 -19.00 8.27 18.44
N ASN A 230 -20.07 8.30 19.26
CA ASN A 230 -20.13 7.55 20.51
C ASN A 230 -20.73 6.15 20.35
N TYR A 231 -21.38 5.90 19.23
CA TYR A 231 -21.99 4.63 18.87
C TYR A 231 -21.82 4.42 17.38
N VAL A 232 -21.19 3.31 17.01
CA VAL A 232 -20.95 2.97 15.60
C VAL A 232 -21.52 1.59 15.30
N ARG A 233 -22.09 1.44 14.10
CA ARG A 233 -22.50 0.15 13.57
C ARG A 233 -21.38 -0.36 12.66
N ILE A 234 -21.10 -1.66 12.77
CA ILE A 234 -20.12 -2.34 11.92
C ILE A 234 -20.87 -3.38 11.10
N ALA A 235 -20.69 -3.32 9.79
CA ALA A 235 -21.17 -4.34 8.87
C ALA A 235 -20.06 -4.72 7.90
N SER A 236 -20.08 -5.94 7.39
CA SER A 236 -19.11 -6.40 6.42
C SER A 236 -19.77 -7.26 5.36
N ALA A 237 -19.26 -7.15 4.15
CA ALA A 237 -19.62 -8.00 3.04
C ALA A 237 -18.37 -8.37 2.24
N GLN A 238 -18.43 -9.42 1.44
CA GLN A 238 -17.32 -9.84 0.63
C GLN A 238 -17.82 -10.55 -0.63
N GLU A 239 -17.13 -10.30 -1.73
CA GLU A 239 -17.43 -10.90 -3.01
C GLU A 239 -16.14 -11.31 -3.72
N SER A 240 -16.24 -12.22 -4.67
CA SER A 240 -15.15 -12.57 -5.56
C SER A 240 -15.51 -12.18 -6.99
N VAL A 241 -14.78 -11.25 -7.56
CA VAL A 241 -14.88 -10.87 -8.97
C VAL A 241 -13.81 -11.60 -9.78
N SER A 242 -14.17 -12.09 -10.96
CA SER A 242 -13.27 -12.84 -11.83
C SER A 242 -13.10 -12.15 -13.17
N PHE A 243 -11.87 -12.10 -13.66
CA PHE A 243 -11.49 -11.44 -14.88
C PHE A 243 -10.80 -12.39 -15.85
N PRO A 244 -10.97 -12.23 -17.16
CA PRO A 244 -10.18 -12.97 -18.14
C PRO A 244 -8.69 -12.78 -17.91
N GLY A 245 -7.96 -13.89 -17.89
CA GLY A 245 -6.52 -13.88 -17.62
C GLY A 245 -5.68 -13.75 -18.89
N ARG A 246 -4.44 -13.27 -18.72
CA ARG A 246 -3.36 -13.28 -19.72
C ARG A 246 -2.05 -13.73 -19.11
N ARG A 247 -1.18 -14.34 -19.89
CA ARG A 247 0.18 -14.71 -19.52
C ARG A 247 1.19 -14.05 -20.44
N ARG A 248 2.17 -13.37 -19.88
CA ARG A 248 3.23 -12.76 -20.66
C ARG A 248 4.20 -13.82 -21.15
N LEU A 249 4.64 -13.69 -22.41
CA LEU A 249 5.54 -14.62 -23.11
C LEU A 249 6.98 -14.11 -23.21
N ASN A 250 7.18 -12.79 -23.23
CA ASN A 250 8.49 -12.20 -23.34
C ASN A 250 9.05 -11.69 -22.01
N ALA A 251 10.37 -11.45 -21.96
CA ALA A 251 11.09 -10.91 -20.81
C ALA A 251 11.30 -9.39 -20.91
N GLY A 252 11.92 -8.82 -19.89
CA GLY A 252 12.22 -7.39 -19.76
C GLY A 252 11.35 -6.70 -18.73
N ARG A 253 11.91 -5.67 -18.06
CA ARG A 253 11.22 -4.94 -16.97
C ARG A 253 10.30 -3.84 -17.49
N ALA A 254 10.79 -3.03 -18.43
CA ALA A 254 10.04 -1.89 -18.99
C ALA A 254 10.55 -1.50 -20.37
N GLY A 255 9.79 -0.67 -21.10
CA GLY A 255 10.18 -0.14 -22.40
C GLY A 255 10.04 -1.13 -23.56
N TYR A 256 9.36 -2.25 -23.37
CA TYR A 256 9.11 -3.26 -24.40
C TYR A 256 7.63 -3.54 -24.54
N GLU A 257 7.19 -3.79 -25.76
CA GLU A 257 5.84 -4.29 -25.97
C GLU A 257 5.68 -5.69 -25.35
N GLY A 258 4.64 -5.85 -24.52
CA GLY A 258 4.34 -7.14 -23.93
C GLY A 258 3.71 -8.08 -24.96
N GLN A 259 4.24 -9.31 -25.05
CA GLN A 259 3.63 -10.40 -25.83
C GLN A 259 2.83 -11.28 -24.87
N TYR A 260 1.56 -11.53 -25.20
CA TYR A 260 0.65 -12.25 -24.31
C TYR A 260 -0.10 -13.35 -25.02
N GLU A 261 -0.45 -14.37 -24.28
CA GLU A 261 -1.45 -15.36 -24.63
C GLU A 261 -2.58 -15.38 -23.62
N ASP A 262 -3.68 -16.00 -23.98
CA ASP A 262 -4.82 -16.21 -23.08
C ASP A 262 -4.43 -17.18 -21.97
N ALA A 263 -4.89 -16.89 -20.76
CA ALA A 263 -4.66 -17.70 -19.58
C ALA A 263 -5.97 -17.87 -18.79
N ASP A 264 -5.94 -18.74 -17.79
CA ASP A 264 -7.06 -18.94 -16.87
C ASP A 264 -7.51 -17.62 -16.23
N SER A 265 -8.80 -17.54 -15.94
CA SER A 265 -9.37 -16.38 -15.25
C SER A 265 -8.68 -16.13 -13.91
N VAL A 266 -8.52 -14.87 -13.59
CA VAL A 266 -7.94 -14.40 -12.33
C VAL A 266 -9.06 -13.88 -11.44
N SER A 267 -9.14 -14.38 -10.20
CA SER A 267 -10.15 -13.97 -9.23
C SER A 267 -9.55 -13.02 -8.20
N VAL A 268 -10.27 -11.94 -7.90
CA VAL A 268 -9.96 -10.98 -6.85
C VAL A 268 -11.07 -11.01 -5.82
N LYS A 269 -10.72 -11.24 -4.56
CA LYS A 269 -11.68 -11.14 -3.47
C LYS A 269 -11.73 -9.73 -2.95
N LEU A 270 -12.94 -9.15 -2.97
CA LEU A 270 -13.25 -7.85 -2.43
C LEU A 270 -13.76 -8.02 -0.99
N TYR A 271 -13.24 -7.22 -0.09
CA TYR A 271 -13.65 -7.15 1.31
C TYR A 271 -14.17 -5.76 1.60
N TYR A 272 -15.41 -5.64 1.96
CA TYR A 272 -16.04 -4.39 2.35
C TYR A 272 -16.31 -4.40 3.86
N LEU A 273 -15.81 -3.38 4.55
CA LEU A 273 -16.11 -3.13 5.96
C LEU A 273 -16.70 -1.73 6.07
N GLN A 274 -17.94 -1.66 6.56
CA GLN A 274 -18.61 -0.42 6.87
C GLN A 274 -18.57 -0.14 8.37
N ILE A 275 -18.15 1.06 8.74
CA ILE A 275 -18.16 1.56 10.12
C ILE A 275 -18.96 2.86 10.09
N ASP A 276 -20.26 2.80 10.38
CA ASP A 276 -21.25 3.86 10.12
C ASP A 276 -21.18 4.37 8.67
N ASP A 277 -20.70 5.62 8.47
CA ASP A 277 -20.53 6.27 7.17
C ASP A 277 -19.11 6.18 6.61
N ILE A 278 -18.25 5.35 7.21
CA ILE A 278 -16.90 5.06 6.71
C ILE A 278 -16.93 3.76 5.92
N ALA A 279 -16.54 3.82 4.66
CA ALA A 279 -16.43 2.69 3.76
C ALA A 279 -14.96 2.28 3.58
N VAL A 280 -14.58 1.11 4.09
CA VAL A 280 -13.26 0.51 3.91
C VAL A 280 -13.37 -0.58 2.84
N CYS A 281 -12.76 -0.34 1.68
CA CYS A 281 -12.78 -1.21 0.52
C CYS A 281 -11.41 -1.88 0.38
N ALA A 282 -11.32 -3.18 0.71
CA ALA A 282 -10.04 -3.85 0.82
C ALA A 282 -9.89 -5.03 -0.15
N LEU A 283 -8.68 -5.23 -0.67
CA LEU A 283 -8.34 -6.34 -1.57
C LEU A 283 -6.86 -6.71 -1.51
N GLY A 284 -6.52 -7.90 -1.99
CA GLY A 284 -5.17 -8.48 -1.90
C GLY A 284 -4.25 -8.18 -3.10
N SER A 285 -4.47 -7.10 -3.85
CA SER A 285 -3.70 -6.76 -5.05
C SER A 285 -3.05 -5.39 -4.95
N GLU A 286 -2.05 -5.13 -5.80
CA GLU A 286 -1.45 -3.80 -5.99
C GLU A 286 -2.21 -3.06 -7.09
N VAL A 287 -3.16 -2.22 -6.69
CA VAL A 287 -4.08 -1.49 -7.56
C VAL A 287 -3.54 -0.12 -7.91
N PHE A 288 -3.71 0.31 -9.15
CA PHE A 288 -3.36 1.66 -9.59
C PHE A 288 -4.28 2.71 -8.96
N ASN A 289 -3.74 3.87 -8.73
CA ASN A 289 -4.35 4.96 -7.98
C ASN A 289 -5.68 5.44 -8.60
N HIS A 290 -5.77 5.47 -9.91
CA HIS A 290 -6.97 5.86 -10.66
C HIS A 290 -8.21 5.05 -10.25
N ILE A 291 -8.08 3.74 -10.06
CA ILE A 291 -9.19 2.85 -9.67
C ILE A 291 -9.76 3.26 -8.30
N ALA A 292 -8.88 3.58 -7.34
CA ALA A 292 -9.30 4.03 -6.02
C ALA A 292 -9.96 5.43 -6.07
N ASN A 293 -9.42 6.34 -6.86
CA ASN A 293 -9.99 7.68 -7.03
C ASN A 293 -11.37 7.61 -7.69
N ARG A 294 -11.53 6.75 -8.70
CA ARG A 294 -12.82 6.48 -9.32
C ARG A 294 -13.81 5.91 -8.27
N LEU A 295 -13.41 4.91 -7.50
CA LEU A 295 -14.24 4.36 -6.44
C LEU A 295 -14.65 5.42 -5.42
N LYS A 296 -13.74 6.26 -4.95
CA LYS A 296 -14.04 7.36 -4.01
C LYS A 296 -15.03 8.35 -4.58
N LYS A 297 -14.92 8.66 -5.88
CA LYS A 297 -15.81 9.59 -6.59
C LYS A 297 -17.22 9.01 -6.80
N GLU A 298 -17.34 7.73 -7.09
CA GLU A 298 -18.60 7.05 -7.37
C GLU A 298 -19.28 6.50 -6.11
N SER A 299 -18.55 6.39 -5.01
CA SER A 299 -19.06 5.88 -3.72
C SER A 299 -20.18 6.74 -3.16
N PRO A 300 -21.26 6.13 -2.62
CA PRO A 300 -22.28 6.85 -1.87
C PRO A 300 -21.81 7.35 -0.50
N PHE A 301 -20.62 6.94 -0.06
CA PHE A 301 -20.01 7.35 1.20
C PHE A 301 -18.91 8.38 0.96
N ALA A 302 -19.03 9.55 1.57
CA ALA A 302 -17.99 10.58 1.49
C ALA A 302 -16.66 10.17 2.17
N ARG A 303 -16.72 9.19 3.09
CA ARG A 303 -15.57 8.67 3.86
C ARG A 303 -15.18 7.29 3.31
N THR A 304 -14.74 7.25 2.06
CA THR A 304 -14.34 6.01 1.39
C THR A 304 -12.82 5.92 1.30
N MET A 305 -12.26 4.78 1.70
CA MET A 305 -10.85 4.47 1.50
C MET A 305 -10.66 3.10 0.84
N MET A 306 -9.65 2.99 -0.02
CA MET A 306 -9.19 1.70 -0.54
C MET A 306 -7.98 1.24 0.26
N VAL A 307 -7.99 -0.04 0.65
CA VAL A 307 -6.89 -0.69 1.38
C VAL A 307 -6.40 -1.86 0.55
N THR A 308 -5.19 -1.79 0.07
CA THR A 308 -4.57 -2.83 -0.74
C THR A 308 -3.80 -3.84 0.11
N LEU A 309 -3.30 -4.91 -0.50
CA LEU A 309 -2.49 -5.95 0.18
C LEU A 309 -3.17 -6.56 1.41
N THR A 310 -4.48 -6.76 1.31
CA THR A 310 -5.32 -7.23 2.43
C THR A 310 -5.70 -8.70 2.28
N ASN A 311 -5.63 -9.45 3.39
CA ASN A 311 -6.06 -10.84 3.52
C ASN A 311 -5.44 -11.80 2.51
N GLY A 312 -4.19 -11.58 2.15
CA GLY A 312 -3.40 -12.40 1.27
C GLY A 312 -3.17 -11.78 -0.11
N TRP A 313 -2.33 -12.44 -0.88
CA TRP A 313 -1.94 -12.02 -2.22
C TRP A 313 -2.83 -12.67 -3.28
N THR A 314 -3.33 -11.89 -4.21
CA THR A 314 -4.05 -12.40 -5.38
C THR A 314 -3.08 -12.65 -6.54
N ASN A 315 -3.43 -13.57 -7.44
CA ASN A 315 -2.58 -13.93 -8.58
C ASN A 315 -2.77 -12.97 -9.78
N THR A 316 -3.07 -11.70 -9.51
CA THR A 316 -3.29 -10.67 -10.54
C THR A 316 -1.99 -10.08 -11.09
N GLY A 317 -0.89 -10.15 -10.33
CA GLY A 317 0.17 -9.17 -10.44
C GLY A 317 -0.38 -7.78 -10.04
N TYR A 318 0.08 -6.74 -10.71
CA TYR A 318 -0.51 -5.40 -10.58
C TYR A 318 -1.88 -5.34 -11.26
N VAL A 319 -2.72 -4.40 -10.81
CA VAL A 319 -4.02 -4.11 -11.42
C VAL A 319 -4.01 -2.67 -11.94
N PRO A 320 -3.59 -2.46 -13.21
CA PRO A 320 -3.65 -1.17 -13.86
C PRO A 320 -5.09 -0.74 -14.16
N ASN A 321 -5.35 0.57 -14.23
CA ASN A 321 -6.55 1.09 -14.85
C ASN A 321 -6.51 0.89 -16.38
N ASP A 322 -7.66 0.99 -17.03
CA ASP A 322 -7.79 0.60 -18.43
C ASP A 322 -6.91 1.44 -19.38
N GLU A 323 -6.76 2.73 -19.14
CA GLU A 323 -5.86 3.60 -19.92
C GLU A 323 -4.39 3.19 -19.82
N ALA A 324 -3.96 2.78 -18.64
CA ALA A 324 -2.56 2.41 -18.38
C ALA A 324 -2.09 1.15 -19.12
N TYR A 325 -2.99 0.33 -19.64
CA TYR A 325 -2.59 -0.85 -20.41
C TYR A 325 -1.80 -0.53 -21.68
N GLY A 326 -1.82 0.70 -22.16
CA GLY A 326 -0.93 1.19 -23.22
C GLY A 326 0.50 1.48 -22.78
N TYR A 327 0.78 1.53 -21.47
CA TYR A 327 2.09 1.78 -20.92
C TYR A 327 2.95 0.50 -20.97
N GLN A 328 4.24 0.68 -21.13
CA GLN A 328 5.19 -0.43 -21.12
C GLN A 328 5.99 -0.46 -19.81
N THR A 329 5.33 -0.13 -18.71
CA THR A 329 5.91 -0.18 -17.36
C THR A 329 5.85 -1.60 -16.81
N PHE A 330 6.69 -1.92 -15.83
CA PHE A 330 6.77 -3.28 -15.31
C PHE A 330 5.48 -3.74 -14.64
N GLU A 331 4.71 -2.84 -14.07
CA GLU A 331 3.40 -3.11 -13.47
C GLU A 331 2.42 -3.62 -14.51
N VAL A 332 2.31 -2.87 -15.63
CA VAL A 332 1.42 -3.23 -16.74
C VAL A 332 1.88 -4.54 -17.40
N LEU A 333 3.20 -4.68 -17.61
CA LEU A 333 3.78 -5.88 -18.21
C LEU A 333 3.60 -7.12 -17.35
N SER A 334 3.56 -6.96 -16.01
CA SER A 334 3.37 -8.08 -15.08
C SER A 334 1.90 -8.36 -14.75
N SER A 335 0.98 -7.51 -15.15
CA SER A 335 -0.45 -7.71 -14.94
C SER A 335 -0.94 -8.97 -15.66
N ARG A 336 -1.62 -9.83 -14.92
CA ARG A 336 -2.22 -11.08 -15.42
C ARG A 336 -3.68 -10.93 -15.82
N VAL A 337 -4.25 -9.76 -15.68
CA VAL A 337 -5.62 -9.45 -16.08
C VAL A 337 -5.63 -8.85 -17.48
N LYS A 338 -6.56 -9.25 -18.33
CA LYS A 338 -6.75 -8.64 -19.64
C LYS A 338 -7.26 -7.20 -19.51
N PRO A 339 -6.87 -6.29 -20.44
CA PRO A 339 -7.41 -4.92 -20.48
C PRO A 339 -8.93 -4.87 -20.54
N GLY A 340 -9.55 -3.84 -19.96
CA GLY A 340 -10.98 -3.56 -20.07
C GLY A 340 -11.88 -4.27 -19.05
N TYR A 341 -11.33 -4.94 -18.05
CA TYR A 341 -12.14 -5.71 -17.10
C TYR A 341 -11.98 -5.30 -15.64
N ALA A 342 -10.74 -5.15 -15.15
CA ALA A 342 -10.49 -5.07 -13.72
C ALA A 342 -10.92 -3.75 -13.10
N GLU A 343 -10.70 -2.64 -13.78
CA GLU A 343 -11.08 -1.32 -13.27
C GLU A 343 -12.57 -1.25 -12.95
N SER A 344 -13.41 -1.48 -13.96
CA SER A 344 -14.87 -1.45 -13.77
C SER A 344 -15.37 -2.58 -12.88
N GLY A 345 -14.79 -3.78 -12.97
CA GLY A 345 -15.22 -4.90 -12.14
C GLY A 345 -14.92 -4.72 -10.65
N ILE A 346 -13.79 -4.11 -10.30
CA ILE A 346 -13.46 -3.80 -8.89
C ILE A 346 -14.33 -2.67 -8.36
N VAL A 347 -14.47 -1.58 -9.14
CA VAL A 347 -15.29 -0.43 -8.71
C VAL A 347 -16.75 -0.86 -8.53
N ASN A 348 -17.34 -1.50 -9.53
CA ASN A 348 -18.73 -1.95 -9.46
C ASN A 348 -18.95 -2.96 -8.34
N GLY A 349 -18.04 -3.94 -8.17
CA GLY A 349 -18.15 -4.91 -7.09
C GLY A 349 -18.17 -4.26 -5.70
N PHE A 350 -17.35 -3.24 -5.46
CA PHE A 350 -17.43 -2.49 -4.19
C PHE A 350 -18.72 -1.67 -4.09
N LEU A 351 -19.20 -1.05 -5.16
CA LEU A 351 -20.46 -0.30 -5.14
C LEU A 351 -21.66 -1.22 -4.87
N ASP A 352 -21.65 -2.42 -5.43
CA ASP A 352 -22.68 -3.44 -5.18
C ASP A 352 -22.65 -3.89 -3.70
N LEU A 353 -21.46 -4.20 -3.15
CA LEU A 353 -21.29 -4.53 -1.74
C LEU A 353 -21.77 -3.39 -0.81
N MET A 354 -21.50 -2.12 -1.17
CA MET A 354 -22.01 -0.96 -0.42
C MET A 354 -23.53 -0.86 -0.47
N GLN A 355 -24.14 -1.22 -1.61
CA GLN A 355 -25.58 -1.18 -1.78
C GLN A 355 -26.28 -2.30 -1.00
N GLU A 356 -25.73 -3.51 -1.02
CA GLU A 356 -26.24 -4.67 -0.31
C GLU A 356 -26.13 -4.54 1.22
N THR A 357 -25.13 -3.80 1.70
CA THR A 357 -24.83 -3.65 3.13
C THR A 357 -25.57 -2.47 3.77
N LYS A 358 -26.34 -1.69 3.01
CA LYS A 358 -27.14 -0.58 3.58
C LYS A 358 -28.13 -1.10 4.63
N TYR A 359 -28.12 -0.48 5.80
CA TYR A 359 -29.03 -0.73 6.93
C TYR A 359 -30.46 -0.29 6.61
#